data_8ae478a2e1f2a347d9a3274a784a2e6e
#
_entry.id   8ae478a2e1f2a347d9a3274a784a2e6e
#
_cell.length_a   1.000
_cell.length_b   1.000
_cell.length_c   1.000
_cell.angle_alpha   90.00
_cell.angle_beta   90.00
_cell.angle_gamma   90.00
#
_symmetry.space_group_name_H-M   'P 1'
#
loop_
_entity.id
_entity.type
_entity.pdbx_description
1 polymer ?
#
loop_
_entity_poly.entity_id
_entity_poly.type
_entity_poly.pdbx_seq_one_letter_code
_entity_poly.pdbx_strand_id
1 'polypeptide(L)'
;MTSENNKIYLYPLWLRIWHGVNALGIILLIITGIRLQYSDLRLLSMDFGTAVQMHNISGVVVTLNYFVFIIGNLVTPNKKYYRIKPKGLVKRVRKQANYYLSGLFKGEEAPFPISEKRKFNPLQKYAYIFVMYIFVPLAILTGIALLFPELIIEEVYAVSGVFLTALLHGSVGFLISVFLIIHLYVASIGKNPLDNFRSIVNGYHDVHPKEEDPKEKK
;
A
#
# COMPACT_ATOMS: atom_id res chain seq x y z
N MET A 1 29.52 3.29 -26.95
CA MET A 1 29.09 1.98 -26.42
C MET A 1 27.72 2.18 -25.81
N THR A 2 26.71 1.63 -26.44
CA THR A 2 25.30 1.83 -26.17
C THR A 2 24.95 1.28 -24.78
N SER A 3 24.49 2.14 -23.88
CA SER A 3 23.85 1.78 -22.62
C SER A 3 22.62 0.92 -22.97
N GLU A 4 22.77 -0.41 -22.97
CA GLU A 4 21.63 -1.30 -23.02
C GLU A 4 20.68 -0.93 -21.88
N ASN A 5 19.49 -0.55 -22.26
CA ASN A 5 18.40 -0.15 -21.39
C ASN A 5 17.97 -1.38 -20.58
N ASN A 6 18.60 -1.62 -19.41
CA ASN A 6 18.23 -2.68 -18.47
C ASN A 6 16.91 -2.34 -17.77
N LYS A 7 15.83 -2.15 -18.57
CA LYS A 7 14.49 -1.87 -18.08
C LYS A 7 13.66 -3.14 -18.02
N ILE A 8 13.11 -3.42 -16.87
CA ILE A 8 12.18 -4.55 -16.68
C ILE A 8 10.75 -4.02 -16.63
N TYR A 9 9.85 -4.60 -17.46
CA TYR A 9 8.42 -4.28 -17.39
C TYR A 9 7.77 -5.00 -16.22
N LEU A 10 7.41 -4.26 -15.16
CA LEU A 10 6.88 -4.81 -13.92
C LEU A 10 5.41 -4.45 -13.67
N TYR A 11 4.94 -3.33 -14.20
CA TYR A 11 3.63 -2.77 -13.87
C TYR A 11 2.76 -2.69 -15.12
N PRO A 12 1.94 -3.72 -15.42
CA PRO A 12 1.00 -3.69 -16.54
C PRO A 12 -0.03 -2.58 -16.37
N LEU A 13 -0.58 -2.09 -17.48
CA LEU A 13 -1.44 -0.90 -17.52
C LEU A 13 -2.61 -0.99 -16.53
N TRP A 14 -3.30 -2.13 -16.48
CA TRP A 14 -4.40 -2.33 -15.55
C TRP A 14 -4.01 -2.09 -14.08
N LEU A 15 -2.81 -2.55 -13.70
CA LEU A 15 -2.30 -2.40 -12.33
C LEU A 15 -1.91 -0.94 -12.03
N ARG A 16 -1.43 -0.22 -13.03
CA ARG A 16 -1.08 1.21 -12.91
C ARG A 16 -2.32 2.06 -12.73
N ILE A 17 -3.36 1.83 -13.56
CA ILE A 17 -4.66 2.51 -13.43
C ILE A 17 -5.28 2.18 -12.07
N TRP A 18 -5.35 0.89 -11.73
CA TRP A 18 -5.82 0.45 -10.42
C TRP A 18 -5.11 1.15 -9.27
N HIS A 19 -3.78 1.21 -9.32
CA HIS A 19 -2.98 1.85 -8.28
C HIS A 19 -3.26 3.36 -8.19
N GLY A 20 -3.37 4.05 -9.32
CA GLY A 20 -3.68 5.49 -9.34
C GLY A 20 -5.05 5.81 -8.74
N VAL A 21 -6.09 5.06 -9.12
CA VAL A 21 -7.43 5.21 -8.55
C VAL A 21 -7.42 4.90 -7.05
N ASN A 22 -6.74 3.83 -6.64
CA ASN A 22 -6.63 3.45 -5.24
C ASN A 22 -5.88 4.49 -4.41
N ALA A 23 -4.76 5.02 -4.94
CA ALA A 23 -3.97 6.03 -4.25
C ALA A 23 -4.77 7.32 -4.03
N LEU A 24 -5.44 7.83 -5.07
CA LEU A 24 -6.29 9.02 -4.96
C LEU A 24 -7.46 8.78 -3.98
N GLY A 25 -8.15 7.64 -4.12
CA GLY A 25 -9.28 7.31 -3.24
C GLY A 25 -8.88 7.18 -1.78
N ILE A 26 -7.77 6.50 -1.46
CA ILE A 26 -7.26 6.37 -0.08
C ILE A 26 -6.84 7.73 0.49
N ILE A 27 -6.19 8.59 -0.29
CA ILE A 27 -5.83 9.95 0.17
C ILE A 27 -7.10 10.74 0.52
N LEU A 28 -8.11 10.72 -0.34
CA LEU A 28 -9.39 11.38 -0.08
C LEU A 28 -10.10 10.80 1.16
N LEU A 29 -10.10 9.47 1.33
CA LEU A 29 -10.67 8.80 2.50
C LEU A 29 -9.95 9.20 3.79
N ILE A 30 -8.62 9.32 3.77
CA ILE A 30 -7.84 9.75 4.95
C ILE A 30 -8.19 11.20 5.30
N ILE A 31 -8.15 12.11 4.31
CA ILE A 31 -8.43 13.54 4.55
C ILE A 31 -9.84 13.72 5.09
N THR A 32 -10.84 13.12 4.44
CA THR A 32 -12.23 13.21 4.86
C THR A 32 -12.48 12.48 6.18
N GLY A 33 -11.86 11.32 6.40
CA GLY A 33 -11.95 10.57 7.65
C GLY A 33 -11.40 11.35 8.84
N ILE A 34 -10.27 12.05 8.70
CA ILE A 34 -9.75 12.95 9.72
C ILE A 34 -10.76 14.08 10.01
N ARG A 35 -11.37 14.65 8.95
CA ARG A 35 -12.40 15.69 9.13
C ARG A 35 -13.65 15.18 9.85
N LEU A 36 -14.06 13.94 9.61
CA LEU A 36 -15.19 13.30 10.29
C LEU A 36 -14.88 12.96 11.74
N GLN A 37 -13.65 12.56 12.05
CA GLN A 37 -13.21 12.20 13.39
C GLN A 37 -13.03 13.42 14.30
N TYR A 38 -12.56 14.54 13.75
CA TYR A 38 -12.23 15.76 14.48
C TYR A 38 -13.06 16.93 13.97
N SER A 39 -14.23 17.14 14.56
CA SER A 39 -15.19 18.17 14.15
C SER A 39 -14.63 19.60 14.19
N ASP A 40 -13.70 19.88 15.12
CA ASP A 40 -13.08 21.20 15.31
C ASP A 40 -11.98 21.52 14.29
N LEU A 41 -11.45 20.52 13.62
CA LEU A 41 -10.45 20.70 12.55
C LEU A 41 -11.13 21.20 11.28
N ARG A 42 -11.00 22.49 11.00
CA ARG A 42 -11.38 23.08 9.70
C ARG A 42 -10.36 22.73 8.61
N LEU A 43 -10.13 21.43 8.43
CA LEU A 43 -9.21 20.94 7.39
C LEU A 43 -9.77 21.34 6.02
N LEU A 44 -8.99 22.08 5.24
CA LEU A 44 -9.35 22.53 3.89
C LEU A 44 -10.65 23.36 3.83
N SER A 45 -11.07 24.01 4.92
CA SER A 45 -12.35 24.74 4.99
C SER A 45 -13.57 23.90 4.56
N MET A 46 -13.47 22.57 4.66
CA MET A 46 -14.51 21.62 4.26
C MET A 46 -15.58 21.53 5.35
N ASP A 47 -16.85 21.74 4.97
CA ASP A 47 -17.97 21.50 5.88
C ASP A 47 -18.18 19.99 6.12
N PHE A 48 -18.88 19.65 7.20
CA PHE A 48 -19.08 18.25 7.61
C PHE A 48 -19.88 17.45 6.57
N GLY A 49 -20.94 18.04 6.00
CA GLY A 49 -21.77 17.37 4.98
C GLY A 49 -20.98 17.02 3.72
N THR A 50 -20.16 17.94 3.24
CA THR A 50 -19.26 17.70 2.11
C THR A 50 -18.23 16.61 2.44
N ALA A 51 -17.69 16.60 3.66
CA ALA A 51 -16.76 15.55 4.08
C ALA A 51 -17.42 14.16 4.08
N VAL A 52 -18.67 14.04 4.58
CA VAL A 52 -19.45 12.79 4.55
C VAL A 52 -19.65 12.32 3.11
N GLN A 53 -20.13 13.21 2.23
CA GLN A 53 -20.38 12.85 0.82
C GLN A 53 -19.11 12.38 0.11
N MET A 54 -18.01 13.13 0.25
CA MET A 54 -16.72 12.76 -0.36
C MET A 54 -16.18 11.46 0.20
N HIS A 55 -16.30 11.22 1.52
CA HIS A 55 -15.88 9.98 2.16
C HIS A 55 -16.65 8.79 1.59
N ASN A 56 -17.98 8.89 1.55
CA ASN A 56 -18.84 7.81 1.05
C ASN A 56 -18.60 7.52 -0.44
N ILE A 57 -18.51 8.54 -1.28
CA ILE A 57 -18.22 8.37 -2.72
C ILE A 57 -16.86 7.73 -2.91
N SER A 58 -15.82 8.22 -2.23
CA SER A 58 -14.48 7.64 -2.30
C SER A 58 -14.44 6.21 -1.78
N GLY A 59 -15.21 5.91 -0.72
CA GLY A 59 -15.37 4.56 -0.16
C GLY A 59 -15.96 3.58 -1.18
N VAL A 60 -17.01 3.98 -1.89
CA VAL A 60 -17.62 3.17 -2.96
C VAL A 60 -16.62 2.96 -4.11
N VAL A 61 -15.94 4.02 -4.55
CA VAL A 61 -14.95 3.92 -5.63
C VAL A 61 -13.81 2.97 -5.25
N VAL A 62 -13.25 3.10 -4.04
CA VAL A 62 -12.18 2.22 -3.55
C VAL A 62 -12.67 0.79 -3.40
N THR A 63 -13.91 0.58 -2.95
CA THR A 63 -14.51 -0.75 -2.85
C THR A 63 -14.63 -1.43 -4.22
N LEU A 64 -15.15 -0.73 -5.22
CA LEU A 64 -15.23 -1.27 -6.60
C LEU A 64 -13.83 -1.53 -7.16
N ASN A 65 -12.90 -0.61 -6.95
CA ASN A 65 -11.52 -0.76 -7.38
C ASN A 65 -10.80 -1.93 -6.66
N TYR A 66 -11.18 -2.25 -5.42
CA TYR A 66 -10.68 -3.43 -4.71
C TYR A 66 -11.08 -4.74 -5.40
N PHE A 67 -12.30 -4.84 -5.91
CA PHE A 67 -12.72 -6.01 -6.72
C PHE A 67 -11.92 -6.13 -8.02
N VAL A 68 -11.58 -5.00 -8.66
CA VAL A 68 -10.67 -5.01 -9.83
C VAL A 68 -9.30 -5.60 -9.45
N PHE A 69 -8.77 -5.28 -8.27
CA PHE A 69 -7.53 -5.88 -7.77
C PHE A 69 -7.64 -7.38 -7.55
N ILE A 70 -8.70 -7.85 -6.91
CA ILE A 70 -8.91 -9.28 -6.66
C ILE A 70 -9.01 -10.04 -7.99
N ILE A 71 -9.89 -9.57 -8.90
CA ILE A 71 -10.08 -10.19 -10.21
C ILE A 71 -8.77 -10.15 -11.02
N GLY A 72 -8.08 -9.00 -11.07
CA GLY A 72 -6.81 -8.85 -11.76
C GLY A 72 -5.74 -9.82 -11.25
N ASN A 73 -5.66 -10.05 -9.93
CA ASN A 73 -4.74 -11.04 -9.37
C ASN A 73 -5.17 -12.49 -9.67
N LEU A 74 -6.45 -12.78 -9.80
CA LEU A 74 -6.92 -14.13 -10.14
C LEU A 74 -6.62 -14.50 -11.60
N VAL A 75 -6.87 -13.56 -12.52
CA VAL A 75 -6.78 -13.81 -13.97
C VAL A 75 -5.40 -13.53 -14.57
N THR A 76 -4.50 -12.84 -13.85
CA THR A 76 -3.16 -12.50 -14.35
C THR A 76 -2.04 -13.18 -13.56
N PRO A 77 -0.82 -13.25 -14.10
CA PRO A 77 0.35 -13.75 -13.37
C PRO A 77 0.76 -12.89 -12.16
N ASN A 78 0.10 -11.75 -11.90
CA ASN A 78 0.47 -10.84 -10.83
C ASN A 78 0.36 -11.48 -9.42
N LYS A 79 -0.55 -12.45 -9.24
CA LYS A 79 -0.69 -13.24 -7.99
C LYS A 79 0.61 -13.89 -7.50
N LYS A 80 1.57 -14.20 -8.40
CA LYS A 80 2.86 -14.78 -8.02
C LYS A 80 3.64 -13.91 -7.04
N TYR A 81 3.48 -12.58 -7.10
CA TYR A 81 4.19 -11.64 -6.25
C TYR A 81 3.62 -11.58 -4.82
N TYR A 82 2.35 -11.98 -4.63
CA TYR A 82 1.66 -12.03 -3.33
C TYR A 82 1.72 -13.42 -2.66
N ARG A 83 2.28 -14.45 -3.34
CA ARG A 83 2.36 -15.80 -2.79
C ARG A 83 3.23 -15.82 -1.52
N ILE A 84 2.65 -16.25 -0.39
CA ILE A 84 3.34 -16.38 0.89
C ILE A 84 4.37 -17.51 0.82
N LYS A 85 5.59 -17.25 1.31
CA LYS A 85 6.68 -18.23 1.44
C LYS A 85 7.08 -18.31 2.91
N PRO A 86 6.47 -19.20 3.72
CA PRO A 86 6.68 -19.22 5.17
C PRO A 86 8.11 -19.63 5.56
N LYS A 87 8.72 -20.60 4.84
CA LYS A 87 10.07 -21.09 5.15
C LYS A 87 11.10 -19.96 5.11
N GLY A 88 11.76 -19.71 6.24
CA GLY A 88 12.77 -18.67 6.39
C GLY A 88 12.25 -17.23 6.33
N LEU A 89 10.93 -17.01 6.56
CA LEU A 89 10.29 -15.71 6.54
C LEU A 89 10.96 -14.73 7.52
N VAL A 90 11.02 -15.09 8.80
CA VAL A 90 11.56 -14.22 9.86
C VAL A 90 13.00 -13.79 9.54
N LYS A 91 13.85 -14.72 9.07
CA LYS A 91 15.23 -14.40 8.66
C LYS A 91 15.28 -13.36 7.53
N ARG A 92 14.42 -13.50 6.50
CA ARG A 92 14.36 -12.54 5.37
C ARG A 92 13.84 -11.17 5.79
N VAL A 93 12.77 -11.14 6.59
CA VAL A 93 12.17 -9.88 7.09
C VAL A 93 13.19 -9.16 7.99
N ARG A 94 13.82 -9.88 8.94
CA ARG A 94 14.85 -9.30 9.79
C ARG A 94 16.04 -8.75 8.98
N LYS A 95 16.50 -9.50 7.95
CA LYS A 95 17.59 -9.01 7.08
C LYS A 95 17.21 -7.70 6.38
N GLN A 96 15.97 -7.59 5.87
CA GLN A 96 15.49 -6.37 5.24
C GLN A 96 15.29 -5.22 6.24
N ALA A 97 14.78 -5.52 7.44
CA ALA A 97 14.60 -4.53 8.49
C ALA A 97 15.95 -3.95 8.94
N ASN A 98 16.94 -4.81 9.18
CA ASN A 98 18.30 -4.38 9.55
C ASN A 98 18.94 -3.50 8.45
N TYR A 99 18.70 -3.82 7.17
CA TYR A 99 19.16 -2.98 6.08
C TYR A 99 18.53 -1.58 6.16
N TYR A 100 17.22 -1.45 6.40
CA TYR A 100 16.57 -0.15 6.53
C TYR A 100 16.99 0.62 7.80
N LEU A 101 17.28 -0.07 8.88
CA LEU A 101 17.69 0.55 10.15
C LEU A 101 19.16 0.99 10.19
N SER A 102 20.04 0.31 9.48
CA SER A 102 21.49 0.59 9.55
C SER A 102 22.20 0.47 8.21
N GLY A 103 21.98 -0.59 7.42
CA GLY A 103 22.71 -0.84 6.18
C GLY A 103 22.55 0.27 5.14
N LEU A 104 21.35 0.83 5.02
CA LEU A 104 21.06 1.95 4.12
C LEU A 104 21.95 3.17 4.42
N PHE A 105 22.11 3.52 5.70
CA PHE A 105 22.93 4.65 6.15
C PHE A 105 24.42 4.40 6.04
N LYS A 106 24.82 3.12 5.94
CA LYS A 106 26.21 2.69 5.72
C LYS A 106 26.55 2.51 4.25
N GLY A 107 25.59 2.75 3.33
CA GLY A 107 25.81 2.52 1.90
C GLY A 107 25.86 1.05 1.49
N GLU A 108 25.37 0.12 2.34
CA GLU A 108 25.30 -1.29 1.99
C GLU A 108 24.34 -1.53 0.81
N GLU A 109 24.62 -2.56 0.00
CA GLU A 109 23.70 -2.96 -1.08
C GLU A 109 22.39 -3.54 -0.52
N ALA A 110 21.29 -3.26 -1.24
CA ALA A 110 19.98 -3.80 -0.88
C ALA A 110 19.99 -5.34 -0.92
N PRO A 111 19.64 -6.03 0.18
CA PRO A 111 19.76 -7.49 0.28
C PRO A 111 18.76 -8.24 -0.63
N PHE A 112 17.75 -7.56 -1.14
CA PHE A 112 16.71 -8.10 -1.99
C PHE A 112 16.36 -7.13 -3.12
N PRO A 113 17.24 -6.94 -4.13
CA PRO A 113 17.00 -6.03 -5.25
C PRO A 113 15.78 -6.47 -6.08
N ILE A 114 15.15 -5.51 -6.74
CA ILE A 114 14.04 -5.74 -7.67
C ILE A 114 14.56 -6.51 -8.89
N SER A 115 13.75 -7.45 -9.37
CA SER A 115 14.02 -8.26 -10.58
C SER A 115 12.71 -8.78 -11.17
N GLU A 116 12.73 -9.36 -12.36
CA GLU A 116 11.55 -10.00 -12.98
C GLU A 116 10.84 -11.02 -12.08
N LYS A 117 11.61 -11.72 -11.23
CA LYS A 117 11.09 -12.71 -10.29
C LYS A 117 10.70 -12.12 -8.94
N ARG A 118 11.11 -10.88 -8.65
CA ARG A 118 10.92 -10.22 -7.36
C ARG A 118 10.58 -8.75 -7.52
N LYS A 119 9.30 -8.44 -7.42
CA LYS A 119 8.75 -7.08 -7.51
C LYS A 119 8.87 -6.31 -6.19
N PHE A 120 8.79 -7.02 -5.06
CA PHE A 120 8.82 -6.46 -3.72
C PHE A 120 9.91 -7.13 -2.88
N ASN A 121 10.54 -6.35 -2.00
CA ASN A 121 11.36 -6.95 -0.95
C ASN A 121 10.46 -7.66 0.09
N PRO A 122 11.04 -8.50 0.98
CA PRO A 122 10.25 -9.27 1.93
C PRO A 122 9.35 -8.41 2.84
N LEU A 123 9.84 -7.28 3.34
CA LEU A 123 9.08 -6.41 4.24
C LEU A 123 7.91 -5.76 3.51
N GLN A 124 8.16 -5.15 2.34
CA GLN A 124 7.11 -4.58 1.49
C GLN A 124 6.04 -5.61 1.13
N LYS A 125 6.47 -6.81 0.71
CA LYS A 125 5.56 -7.87 0.31
C LYS A 125 4.54 -8.21 1.39
N TYR A 126 5.01 -8.45 2.61
CA TYR A 126 4.12 -8.85 3.70
C TYR A 126 3.28 -7.69 4.22
N ALA A 127 3.82 -6.46 4.22
CA ALA A 127 3.04 -5.27 4.51
C ALA A 127 1.89 -5.10 3.49
N TYR A 128 2.16 -5.26 2.19
CA TYR A 128 1.12 -5.18 1.15
C TYR A 128 0.08 -6.30 1.26
N ILE A 129 0.51 -7.53 1.57
CA ILE A 129 -0.42 -8.64 1.81
C ILE A 129 -1.32 -8.29 3.01
N PHE A 130 -0.77 -7.81 4.10
CA PHE A 130 -1.53 -7.48 5.30
C PHE A 130 -2.53 -6.36 5.05
N VAL A 131 -2.11 -5.29 4.39
CA VAL A 131 -2.99 -4.16 4.07
C VAL A 131 -4.08 -4.59 3.08
N MET A 132 -3.72 -5.24 1.98
CA MET A 132 -4.67 -5.55 0.91
C MET A 132 -5.62 -6.70 1.23
N TYR A 133 -5.24 -7.63 2.09
CA TYR A 133 -6.07 -8.82 2.39
C TYR A 133 -6.66 -8.83 3.80
N ILE A 134 -6.27 -7.87 4.66
CA ILE A 134 -6.84 -7.73 6.01
C ILE A 134 -7.40 -6.32 6.22
N PHE A 135 -6.59 -5.27 6.14
CA PHE A 135 -7.04 -3.92 6.50
C PHE A 135 -8.05 -3.35 5.50
N VAL A 136 -7.79 -3.44 4.20
CA VAL A 136 -8.73 -2.90 3.20
C VAL A 136 -10.06 -3.63 3.23
N PRO A 137 -10.14 -4.98 3.23
CA PRO A 137 -11.42 -5.68 3.41
C PRO A 137 -12.15 -5.30 4.71
N LEU A 138 -11.42 -5.18 5.82
CA LEU A 138 -12.01 -4.82 7.10
C LEU A 138 -12.55 -3.38 7.08
N ALA A 139 -11.81 -2.43 6.46
CA ALA A 139 -12.30 -1.06 6.26
C ALA A 139 -13.55 -1.03 5.36
N ILE A 140 -13.58 -1.83 4.30
CA ILE A 140 -14.75 -1.95 3.41
C ILE A 140 -15.95 -2.50 4.18
N LEU A 141 -15.79 -3.62 4.90
CA LEU A 141 -16.89 -4.25 5.65
C LEU A 141 -17.45 -3.32 6.72
N THR A 142 -16.59 -2.69 7.51
CA THR A 142 -17.01 -1.76 8.55
C THR A 142 -17.59 -0.47 7.96
N GLY A 143 -17.06 0.02 6.85
CA GLY A 143 -17.59 1.18 6.13
C GLY A 143 -18.98 0.92 5.55
N ILE A 144 -19.22 -0.26 4.95
CA ILE A 144 -20.55 -0.67 4.48
C ILE A 144 -21.51 -0.79 5.67
N ALA A 145 -21.08 -1.41 6.78
CA ALA A 145 -21.93 -1.51 7.96
C ALA A 145 -22.34 -0.14 8.50
N LEU A 146 -21.43 0.86 8.50
CA LEU A 146 -21.75 2.23 8.92
C LEU A 146 -22.67 2.97 7.95
N LEU A 147 -22.71 2.59 6.66
CA LEU A 147 -23.68 3.10 5.70
C LEU A 147 -25.09 2.52 5.91
N PHE A 148 -25.18 1.32 6.49
CA PHE A 148 -26.41 0.58 6.76
C PHE A 148 -26.44 0.16 8.22
N PRO A 149 -26.65 1.11 9.18
CA PRO A 149 -26.58 0.83 10.61
C PRO A 149 -27.52 -0.27 11.10
N GLU A 150 -28.60 -0.50 10.37
CA GLU A 150 -29.55 -1.58 10.62
C GLU A 150 -28.97 -2.99 10.50
N LEU A 151 -27.77 -3.14 9.87
CA LEU A 151 -27.04 -4.41 9.80
C LEU A 151 -26.14 -4.65 11.01
N ILE A 152 -25.99 -3.63 11.89
CA ILE A 152 -25.10 -3.70 13.05
C ILE A 152 -25.91 -4.21 14.25
N ILE A 153 -25.30 -5.10 15.02
CA ILE A 153 -25.85 -5.56 16.32
C ILE A 153 -26.00 -4.35 17.23
N GLU A 154 -27.18 -4.19 17.88
CA GLU A 154 -27.49 -3.02 18.68
C GLU A 154 -26.48 -2.79 19.80
N GLU A 155 -26.15 -3.82 20.56
CA GLU A 155 -25.23 -3.76 21.69
C GLU A 155 -24.38 -5.02 21.84
N VAL A 156 -23.14 -4.83 22.28
CA VAL A 156 -22.20 -5.88 22.68
C VAL A 156 -21.67 -5.52 24.07
N TYR A 157 -22.00 -6.30 25.10
CA TYR A 157 -21.63 -6.02 26.50
C TYR A 157 -22.01 -4.60 26.95
N ALA A 158 -23.24 -4.16 26.66
CA ALA A 158 -23.78 -2.83 26.98
C ALA A 158 -23.04 -1.66 26.29
N VAL A 159 -22.30 -1.95 25.22
CA VAL A 159 -21.66 -0.93 24.36
C VAL A 159 -22.34 -0.94 22.99
N SER A 160 -22.71 0.23 22.48
CA SER A 160 -23.33 0.38 21.16
C SER A 160 -22.49 -0.28 20.07
N GLY A 161 -23.11 -1.17 19.29
CA GLY A 161 -22.48 -1.84 18.15
C GLY A 161 -22.03 -0.85 17.08
N VAL A 162 -22.79 0.22 16.85
CA VAL A 162 -22.41 1.31 15.92
C VAL A 162 -21.13 1.99 16.38
N PHE A 163 -21.01 2.28 17.68
CA PHE A 163 -19.79 2.88 18.26
C PHE A 163 -18.59 1.94 18.08
N LEU A 164 -18.73 0.66 18.39
CA LEU A 164 -17.64 -0.32 18.20
C LEU A 164 -17.22 -0.46 16.74
N THR A 165 -18.19 -0.46 15.83
CA THR A 165 -17.92 -0.52 14.38
C THR A 165 -17.19 0.74 13.91
N ALA A 166 -17.62 1.92 14.35
CA ALA A 166 -16.95 3.19 14.03
C ALA A 166 -15.52 3.25 14.60
N LEU A 167 -15.34 2.78 15.84
CA LEU A 167 -14.03 2.70 16.48
C LEU A 167 -13.08 1.75 15.69
N LEU A 168 -13.58 0.59 15.29
CA LEU A 168 -12.82 -0.36 14.47
C LEU A 168 -12.48 0.24 13.11
N HIS A 169 -13.45 0.86 12.42
CA HIS A 169 -13.26 1.50 11.13
C HIS A 169 -12.18 2.60 11.20
N GLY A 170 -12.30 3.50 12.17
CA GLY A 170 -11.32 4.57 12.40
C GLY A 170 -9.94 4.05 12.75
N SER A 171 -9.84 2.99 13.59
CA SER A 171 -8.57 2.35 13.94
C SER A 171 -7.89 1.74 12.71
N VAL A 172 -8.65 1.05 11.87
CA VAL A 172 -8.13 0.48 10.61
C VAL A 172 -7.71 1.59 9.65
N GLY A 173 -8.51 2.66 9.52
CA GLY A 173 -8.18 3.84 8.73
C GLY A 173 -6.87 4.51 9.18
N PHE A 174 -6.66 4.61 10.51
CA PHE A 174 -5.41 5.09 11.10
C PHE A 174 -4.21 4.20 10.70
N LEU A 175 -4.34 2.87 10.81
CA LEU A 175 -3.29 1.92 10.43
C LEU A 175 -2.96 1.98 8.92
N ILE A 176 -3.98 2.17 8.06
CA ILE A 176 -3.78 2.40 6.62
C ILE A 176 -3.05 3.73 6.38
N SER A 177 -3.34 4.77 7.16
CA SER A 177 -2.65 6.07 7.07
C SER A 177 -1.17 5.95 7.44
N VAL A 178 -0.85 5.25 8.53
CA VAL A 178 0.54 4.94 8.93
C VAL A 178 1.24 4.14 7.83
N PHE A 179 0.57 3.12 7.29
CA PHE A 179 1.11 2.35 6.17
C PHE A 179 1.39 3.25 4.95
N LEU A 180 0.50 4.18 4.60
CA LEU A 180 0.71 5.10 3.47
C LEU A 180 1.97 5.95 3.65
N ILE A 181 2.19 6.50 4.85
CA ILE A 181 3.40 7.29 5.16
C ILE A 181 4.67 6.44 4.97
N ILE A 182 4.67 5.24 5.54
CA ILE A 182 5.79 4.30 5.41
C ILE A 182 5.98 3.88 3.94
N HIS A 183 4.89 3.64 3.21
CA HIS A 183 4.92 3.28 1.79
C HIS A 183 5.56 4.38 0.93
N LEU A 184 5.18 5.63 1.11
CA LEU A 184 5.75 6.77 0.40
C LEU A 184 7.24 6.94 0.75
N TYR A 185 7.60 6.82 2.03
CA TYR A 185 8.99 6.87 2.47
C TYR A 185 9.83 5.78 1.80
N VAL A 186 9.38 4.52 1.87
CA VAL A 186 10.11 3.38 1.28
C VAL A 186 10.16 3.48 -0.24
N ALA A 187 9.13 4.05 -0.88
CA ALA A 187 9.12 4.30 -2.32
C ALA A 187 10.15 5.36 -2.74
N SER A 188 10.53 6.27 -1.84
CA SER A 188 11.58 7.27 -2.10
C SER A 188 13.01 6.75 -1.86
N ILE A 189 13.18 5.53 -1.33
CA ILE A 189 14.50 4.93 -1.12
C ILE A 189 15.00 4.32 -2.44
N GLY A 190 16.17 4.76 -2.90
CA GLY A 190 16.83 4.29 -4.12
C GLY A 190 17.98 5.20 -4.52
N LYS A 191 18.61 4.91 -5.66
CA LYS A 191 19.63 5.81 -6.25
C LYS A 191 19.01 7.18 -6.58
N ASN A 192 17.78 7.17 -7.13
CA ASN A 192 16.95 8.35 -7.35
C ASN A 192 15.64 8.21 -6.58
N PRO A 193 15.23 9.18 -5.75
CA PRO A 193 13.98 9.11 -4.98
C PRO A 193 12.72 8.97 -5.85
N LEU A 194 12.78 9.38 -7.12
CA LEU A 194 11.64 9.35 -8.04
C LEU A 194 11.56 8.08 -8.90
N ASP A 195 12.54 7.18 -8.87
CA ASP A 195 12.58 6.02 -9.77
C ASP A 195 11.40 5.07 -9.57
N ASN A 196 11.02 4.79 -8.31
CA ASN A 196 9.87 3.95 -8.03
C ASN A 196 8.55 4.62 -8.42
N PHE A 197 8.43 5.94 -8.26
CA PHE A 197 7.26 6.72 -8.71
C PHE A 197 7.15 6.73 -10.24
N ARG A 198 8.26 6.90 -10.95
CA ARG A 198 8.30 6.79 -12.41
C ARG A 198 7.94 5.38 -12.87
N SER A 199 8.43 4.36 -12.16
CA SER A 199 8.15 2.97 -12.49
C SER A 199 6.66 2.62 -12.43
N ILE A 200 5.93 3.12 -11.44
CA ILE A 200 4.48 2.89 -11.36
C ILE A 200 3.70 3.68 -12.41
N VAL A 201 4.23 4.81 -12.90
CA VAL A 201 3.59 5.61 -13.96
C VAL A 201 3.86 5.04 -15.35
N ASN A 202 5.10 4.67 -15.69
CA ASN A 202 5.47 4.21 -17.03
C ASN A 202 5.44 2.69 -17.22
N GLY A 203 5.44 1.92 -16.12
CA GLY A 203 5.41 0.45 -16.12
C GLY A 203 6.79 -0.21 -16.06
N TYR A 204 7.86 0.54 -16.27
CA TYR A 204 9.23 0.03 -16.37
C TYR A 204 10.05 0.38 -15.13
N HIS A 205 10.89 -0.55 -14.70
CA HIS A 205 11.85 -0.33 -13.62
C HIS A 205 13.27 -0.45 -14.16
N ASP A 206 14.10 0.56 -13.86
CA ASP A 206 15.51 0.56 -14.25
C ASP A 206 16.30 -0.38 -13.34
N VAL A 207 16.90 -1.42 -13.90
CA VAL A 207 17.79 -2.33 -13.17
C VAL A 207 19.22 -1.87 -13.43
N HIS A 208 19.87 -1.41 -12.38
CA HIS A 208 21.29 -1.11 -12.46
C HIS A 208 22.08 -2.43 -12.42
N PRO A 209 22.93 -2.72 -13.40
CA PRO A 209 23.87 -3.83 -13.32
C PRO A 209 24.70 -3.67 -12.05
N LYS A 210 25.09 -4.78 -11.43
CA LYS A 210 26.14 -4.72 -10.43
C LYS A 210 27.36 -4.09 -11.04
N GLU A 211 27.89 -3.05 -10.46
CA GLU A 211 29.24 -2.61 -10.78
C GLU A 211 30.13 -3.82 -10.50
N GLU A 212 30.78 -4.35 -11.52
CA GLU A 212 31.75 -5.43 -11.37
C GLU A 212 32.86 -4.90 -10.42
N ASP A 213 33.07 -5.58 -9.29
CA ASP A 213 34.13 -5.24 -8.38
C ASP A 213 35.47 -5.39 -9.15
N PRO A 214 36.27 -4.32 -9.31
CA PRO A 214 37.54 -4.40 -10.04
C PRO A 214 38.51 -5.44 -9.46
N LYS A 215 38.21 -6.00 -8.26
CA LYS A 215 39.03 -7.01 -7.58
C LYS A 215 38.80 -8.46 -8.01
N GLU A 216 37.74 -8.77 -8.79
CA GLU A 216 37.50 -10.11 -9.31
C GLU A 216 38.25 -10.40 -10.64
N LYS A 217 39.05 -9.45 -11.14
CA LYS A 217 39.87 -9.60 -12.34
C LYS A 217 41.37 -9.84 -12.03
N LYS A 218 41.70 -10.52 -10.92
CA LYS A 218 43.08 -10.97 -10.68
C LYS A 218 43.14 -12.46 -10.40
#